data_afcc213e854504c333833e6458810f05
#
_entry.id   afcc213e854504c333833e6458810f05
#
_cell.length_a   1.000
_cell.length_b   1.000
_cell.length_c   1.000
_cell.angle_alpha   90.00
_cell.angle_beta   90.00
_cell.angle_gamma   90.00
#
_symmetry.space_group_name_H-M   'P 1'
#
loop_
_entity.id
_entity.type
_entity.pdbx_description
1 polymer ?
#
loop_
_entity_poly.entity_id
_entity_poly.type
_entity_poly.pdbx_seq_one_letter_code
_entity_poly.pdbx_strand_id
1 'polypeptide(L)'
;MNKLFLFILILFIIPIIGFSQTETKIEYWDNGQVLSQIHYLDAKRDGSCRHWYKNSQLMNEGFYKNGKMTGSWMSYYENGQIKDHGTYKYTESGVYSRKDGMWNYYYDNGQLQRVSIIIDGVEKIKFYDKNGKEITMIEGGGC
;
A
#
# COMPACT_ATOMS: atom_id res chain seq x y z
N MET A 1 53.98 7.58 -51.69
CA MET A 1 52.99 6.49 -51.50
C MET A 1 52.37 6.65 -50.11
N ASN A 2 51.18 7.29 -50.03
CA ASN A 2 50.51 7.56 -48.79
C ASN A 2 49.59 6.36 -48.43
N LYS A 3 49.94 5.68 -47.36
CA LYS A 3 49.07 4.64 -46.81
C LYS A 3 47.99 5.29 -45.95
N LEU A 4 46.77 5.31 -46.48
CA LEU A 4 45.57 5.74 -45.79
C LEU A 4 45.19 4.66 -44.76
N PHE A 5 45.40 4.93 -43.47
CA PHE A 5 44.88 4.07 -42.37
C PHE A 5 43.40 4.34 -42.17
N LEU A 6 42.59 3.41 -42.67
CA LEU A 6 41.15 3.40 -42.41
C LEU A 6 40.89 2.89 -40.97
N PHE A 7 40.63 3.82 -40.01
CA PHE A 7 40.15 3.46 -38.72
C PHE A 7 38.67 3.06 -38.82
N ILE A 8 38.40 1.75 -38.79
CA ILE A 8 37.04 1.23 -38.65
C ILE A 8 36.65 1.40 -37.17
N LEU A 9 35.86 2.43 -36.89
CA LEU A 9 35.22 2.60 -35.57
C LEU A 9 34.10 1.57 -35.44
N ILE A 10 34.37 0.40 -34.87
CA ILE A 10 33.34 -0.58 -34.51
C ILE A 10 32.61 -0.02 -33.30
N LEU A 11 31.46 0.63 -33.54
CA LEU A 11 30.50 0.98 -32.47
C LEU A 11 29.92 -0.33 -31.94
N PHE A 12 30.44 -0.81 -30.84
CA PHE A 12 29.77 -1.83 -30.04
C PHE A 12 28.47 -1.21 -29.47
N ILE A 13 27.34 -1.45 -30.16
CA ILE A 13 26.03 -1.25 -29.56
C ILE A 13 25.87 -2.35 -28.52
N ILE A 14 26.29 -2.06 -27.29
CA ILE A 14 25.97 -2.89 -26.14
C ILE A 14 24.47 -2.68 -25.92
N PRO A 15 23.62 -3.73 -26.07
CA PRO A 15 22.22 -3.58 -25.67
C PRO A 15 22.21 -3.26 -24.18
N ILE A 16 21.73 -2.07 -23.82
CA ILE A 16 21.45 -1.74 -22.43
C ILE A 16 20.28 -2.65 -22.04
N ILE A 17 20.62 -3.83 -21.53
CA ILE A 17 19.64 -4.69 -20.89
C ILE A 17 19.22 -3.90 -19.65
N GLY A 18 18.04 -3.30 -19.68
CA GLY A 18 17.47 -2.60 -18.55
C GLY A 18 17.27 -3.61 -17.41
N PHE A 19 18.19 -3.62 -16.44
CA PHE A 19 18.00 -4.36 -15.23
C PHE A 19 16.89 -3.66 -14.43
N SER A 20 15.81 -4.38 -14.18
CA SER A 20 14.77 -3.93 -13.26
C SER A 20 15.39 -3.73 -11.87
N GLN A 21 15.30 -2.52 -11.35
CA GLN A 21 15.96 -2.15 -10.09
C GLN A 21 14.99 -2.24 -8.92
N THR A 22 15.26 -3.16 -8.01
CA THR A 22 14.54 -3.25 -6.73
C THR A 22 15.28 -2.47 -5.67
N GLU A 23 14.55 -1.71 -4.86
CA GLU A 23 15.08 -0.89 -3.76
C GLU A 23 14.16 -0.98 -2.55
N THR A 24 14.73 -0.96 -1.35
CA THR A 24 13.98 -0.76 -0.10
C THR A 24 14.41 0.55 0.52
N LYS A 25 13.47 1.48 0.67
CA LYS A 25 13.69 2.74 1.38
C LYS A 25 13.24 2.61 2.82
N ILE A 26 14.13 3.03 3.74
CA ILE A 26 13.86 3.09 5.17
C ILE A 26 14.02 4.53 5.60
N GLU A 27 13.00 5.07 6.25
CA GLU A 27 13.02 6.40 6.84
C GLU A 27 12.94 6.28 8.37
N TYR A 28 13.46 7.29 9.07
CA TYR A 28 13.55 7.27 10.52
C TYR A 28 12.91 8.52 11.13
N TRP A 29 12.34 8.37 12.30
CA TRP A 29 11.95 9.46 13.16
C TRP A 29 13.18 10.21 13.71
N ASP A 30 12.96 11.43 14.23
CA ASP A 30 13.98 12.24 14.89
C ASP A 30 14.62 11.57 16.14
N ASN A 31 13.93 10.60 16.74
CA ASN A 31 14.43 9.78 17.85
C ASN A 31 15.21 8.54 17.40
N GLY A 32 15.46 8.37 16.09
CA GLY A 32 16.20 7.24 15.51
C GLY A 32 15.39 5.96 15.31
N GLN A 33 14.12 5.93 15.69
CA GLN A 33 13.24 4.80 15.43
C GLN A 33 12.80 4.78 13.96
N VAL A 34 12.55 3.59 13.40
CA VAL A 34 12.05 3.45 12.03
C VAL A 34 10.68 4.12 11.91
N LEU A 35 10.55 5.00 10.91
CA LEU A 35 9.28 5.61 10.50
C LEU A 35 8.59 4.79 9.43
N SER A 36 9.35 4.41 8.39
CA SER A 36 8.79 3.67 7.25
C SER A 36 9.78 2.70 6.63
N GLN A 37 9.26 1.63 6.05
CA GLN A 37 9.98 0.71 5.20
C GLN A 37 9.11 0.39 3.99
N ILE A 38 9.56 0.77 2.80
CA ILE A 38 8.79 0.66 1.56
C ILE A 38 9.66 0.05 0.47
N HIS A 39 9.12 -0.96 -0.21
CA HIS A 39 9.75 -1.57 -1.36
C HIS A 39 9.37 -0.87 -2.65
N TYR A 40 10.36 -0.72 -3.54
CA TYR A 40 10.23 -0.10 -4.86
C TYR A 40 10.74 -1.03 -5.94
N LEU A 41 10.13 -0.91 -7.11
CA LEU A 41 10.56 -1.52 -8.36
C LEU A 41 10.51 -0.42 -9.43
N ASP A 42 11.66 -0.15 -10.09
CA ASP A 42 11.77 0.90 -11.12
C ASP A 42 11.19 2.25 -10.65
N ALA A 43 11.61 2.70 -9.47
CA ALA A 43 11.18 3.94 -8.79
C ALA A 43 9.68 4.02 -8.43
N LYS A 44 8.91 2.96 -8.59
CA LYS A 44 7.50 2.88 -8.14
C LYS A 44 7.40 2.00 -6.91
N ARG A 45 6.50 2.35 -5.96
CA ARG A 45 6.19 1.47 -4.84
C ARG A 45 5.68 0.13 -5.38
N ASP A 46 6.36 -0.96 -5.06
CA ASP A 46 6.01 -2.32 -5.49
C ASP A 46 6.51 -3.31 -4.44
N GLY A 47 5.62 -4.05 -3.81
CA GLY A 47 5.92 -4.92 -2.69
C GLY A 47 5.37 -4.39 -1.37
N SER A 48 5.93 -4.84 -0.26
CA SER A 48 5.45 -4.52 1.08
C SER A 48 5.75 -3.08 1.48
N CYS A 49 4.86 -2.54 2.31
CA CYS A 49 4.97 -1.22 2.90
C CYS A 49 4.59 -1.32 4.38
N ARG A 50 5.41 -0.73 5.26
CA ARG A 50 5.18 -0.64 6.69
C ARG A 50 5.52 0.74 7.20
N HIS A 51 4.71 1.23 8.13
CA HIS A 51 4.97 2.46 8.88
C HIS A 51 4.83 2.20 10.36
N TRP A 52 5.60 2.90 11.16
CA TRP A 52 5.62 2.78 12.61
C TRP A 52 5.40 4.13 13.28
N TYR A 53 4.78 4.11 14.43
CA TYR A 53 4.71 5.23 15.35
C TYR A 53 6.08 5.53 15.98
N LYS A 54 6.23 6.70 16.61
CA LYS A 54 7.46 7.06 17.34
C LYS A 54 7.78 6.15 18.52
N ASN A 55 6.79 5.41 19.04
CA ASN A 55 6.96 4.40 20.09
C ASN A 55 7.35 3.02 19.55
N SER A 56 7.65 2.90 18.25
CA SER A 56 7.98 1.67 17.51
C SER A 56 6.82 0.68 17.35
N GLN A 57 5.62 1.04 17.74
CA GLN A 57 4.43 0.24 17.42
C GLN A 57 4.13 0.36 15.93
N LEU A 58 3.70 -0.73 15.30
CA LEU A 58 3.28 -0.74 13.90
C LEU A 58 2.05 0.17 13.74
N MET A 59 2.10 1.08 12.78
CA MET A 59 1.02 2.01 12.45
C MET A 59 0.13 1.44 11.35
N ASN A 60 0.75 0.96 10.28
CA ASN A 60 0.04 0.29 9.18
C ASN A 60 0.99 -0.58 8.37
N GLU A 61 0.41 -1.56 7.71
CA GLU A 61 1.11 -2.40 6.73
C GLU A 61 0.19 -2.82 5.59
N GLY A 62 0.80 -3.11 4.45
CA GLY A 62 0.10 -3.56 3.27
C GLY A 62 1.03 -3.72 2.07
N PHE A 63 0.44 -3.75 0.89
CA PHE A 63 1.17 -3.97 -0.34
C PHE A 63 0.85 -2.93 -1.40
N TYR A 64 1.87 -2.58 -2.17
CA TYR A 64 1.75 -1.79 -3.39
C TYR A 64 2.07 -2.64 -4.61
N LYS A 65 1.43 -2.32 -5.72
CA LYS A 65 1.77 -2.79 -7.05
C LYS A 65 1.74 -1.61 -8.01
N ASN A 66 2.85 -1.35 -8.72
CA ASN A 66 2.98 -0.21 -9.62
C ASN A 66 2.55 1.14 -9.00
N GLY A 67 2.92 1.39 -7.75
CA GLY A 67 2.60 2.61 -7.01
C GLY A 67 1.20 2.67 -6.39
N LYS A 68 0.41 1.61 -6.48
CA LYS A 68 -0.99 1.56 -6.01
C LYS A 68 -1.19 0.50 -4.93
N MET A 69 -2.03 0.81 -3.96
CA MET A 69 -2.40 -0.11 -2.89
C MET A 69 -3.09 -1.34 -3.46
N THR A 70 -2.74 -2.53 -2.96
CA THR A 70 -3.33 -3.81 -3.39
C THR A 70 -3.31 -4.82 -2.25
N GLY A 71 -4.15 -5.85 -2.33
CA GLY A 71 -4.18 -6.92 -1.34
C GLY A 71 -4.62 -6.44 0.04
N SER A 72 -4.25 -7.21 1.06
CA SER A 72 -4.61 -6.92 2.45
C SER A 72 -3.89 -5.69 2.98
N TRP A 73 -4.63 -4.85 3.69
CA TRP A 73 -4.14 -3.69 4.41
C TRP A 73 -4.64 -3.73 5.84
N MET A 74 -3.79 -3.34 6.77
CA MET A 74 -4.07 -3.30 8.19
C MET A 74 -3.48 -2.05 8.81
N SER A 75 -4.25 -1.41 9.68
CA SER A 75 -3.81 -0.25 10.46
C SER A 75 -4.01 -0.54 11.95
N TYR A 76 -3.20 0.09 12.77
CA TYR A 76 -3.17 -0.10 14.20
C TYR A 76 -3.26 1.25 14.93
N TYR A 77 -3.77 1.24 16.12
CA TYR A 77 -3.65 2.33 17.08
C TYR A 77 -2.25 2.36 17.71
N GLU A 78 -1.90 3.47 18.33
CA GLU A 78 -0.62 3.64 19.03
C GLU A 78 -0.45 2.70 20.25
N ASN A 79 -1.56 2.13 20.77
CA ASN A 79 -1.56 1.09 21.78
C ASN A 79 -1.37 -0.34 21.22
N GLY A 80 -1.17 -0.47 19.89
CA GLY A 80 -0.94 -1.73 19.19
C GLY A 80 -2.21 -2.51 18.81
N GLN A 81 -3.38 -2.04 19.19
CA GLN A 81 -4.65 -2.68 18.80
C GLN A 81 -4.99 -2.36 17.34
N ILE A 82 -5.66 -3.30 16.66
CA ILE A 82 -6.11 -3.12 15.29
C ILE A 82 -7.10 -1.95 15.24
N LYS A 83 -6.89 -1.02 14.31
CA LYS A 83 -7.76 0.11 14.02
C LYS A 83 -8.70 -0.20 12.86
N ASP A 84 -8.16 -0.72 11.77
CA ASP A 84 -8.94 -1.16 10.63
C ASP A 84 -8.17 -2.20 9.79
N HIS A 85 -8.90 -3.01 9.05
CA HIS A 85 -8.33 -3.89 8.04
C HIS A 85 -9.33 -4.21 6.94
N GLY A 86 -8.80 -4.52 5.75
CA GLY A 86 -9.57 -4.90 4.59
C GLY A 86 -8.68 -5.13 3.38
N THR A 87 -9.27 -5.13 2.21
CA THR A 87 -8.58 -5.42 0.96
C THR A 87 -8.73 -4.28 -0.03
N TYR A 88 -7.62 -3.95 -0.72
CA TYR A 88 -7.63 -3.10 -1.90
C TYR A 88 -7.54 -3.95 -3.16
N LYS A 89 -8.33 -3.60 -4.16
CA LYS A 89 -8.34 -4.23 -5.49
C LYS A 89 -8.07 -3.19 -6.56
N TYR A 90 -7.34 -3.57 -7.60
CA TYR A 90 -7.22 -2.75 -8.80
C TYR A 90 -8.57 -2.63 -9.50
N THR A 91 -8.81 -1.47 -10.06
CA THR A 91 -9.86 -1.33 -11.08
C THR A 91 -9.41 -2.02 -12.37
N GLU A 92 -10.36 -2.46 -13.19
CA GLU A 92 -10.07 -3.13 -14.47
C GLU A 92 -9.20 -2.27 -15.41
N SER A 93 -9.35 -0.94 -15.35
CA SER A 93 -8.47 0.00 -16.07
C SER A 93 -7.04 0.05 -15.56
N GLY A 94 -6.74 -0.52 -14.36
CA GLY A 94 -5.44 -0.43 -13.70
C GLY A 94 -5.02 0.97 -13.27
N VAL A 95 -5.90 1.99 -13.44
CA VAL A 95 -5.57 3.40 -13.18
C VAL A 95 -5.58 3.73 -11.69
N TYR A 96 -6.48 3.14 -10.93
CA TYR A 96 -6.58 3.34 -9.47
C TYR A 96 -6.96 2.06 -8.74
N SER A 97 -6.69 2.04 -7.44
CA SER A 97 -7.14 0.98 -6.53
C SER A 97 -8.26 1.49 -5.64
N ARG A 98 -9.16 0.61 -5.26
CA ARG A 98 -10.27 0.91 -4.36
C ARG A 98 -10.39 -0.15 -3.27
N LYS A 99 -11.03 0.21 -2.18
CA LYS A 99 -11.47 -0.76 -1.17
C LYS A 99 -12.45 -1.74 -1.80
N ASP A 100 -12.32 -3.02 -1.47
CA ASP A 100 -13.12 -4.12 -2.01
C ASP A 100 -13.46 -5.11 -0.91
N GLY A 101 -14.64 -5.72 -1.00
CA GLY A 101 -15.09 -6.68 -0.01
C GLY A 101 -15.35 -6.08 1.37
N MET A 102 -15.00 -6.83 2.39
CA MET A 102 -15.27 -6.44 3.78
C MET A 102 -14.13 -5.61 4.35
N TRP A 103 -14.50 -4.48 4.99
CA TRP A 103 -13.63 -3.63 5.78
C TRP A 103 -14.15 -3.54 7.20
N ASN A 104 -13.31 -3.91 8.17
CA ASN A 104 -13.61 -3.84 9.59
C ASN A 104 -12.85 -2.68 10.22
N TYR A 105 -13.54 -1.94 11.08
CA TYR A 105 -13.00 -0.81 11.84
C TYR A 105 -13.30 -1.03 13.31
N TYR A 106 -12.34 -0.74 14.15
CA TYR A 106 -12.42 -1.03 15.59
C TYR A 106 -12.24 0.25 16.40
N TYR A 107 -12.77 0.25 17.60
CA TYR A 107 -12.42 1.22 18.63
C TYR A 107 -11.01 0.93 19.17
N ASP A 108 -10.45 1.90 19.89
CA ASP A 108 -9.14 1.80 20.55
C ASP A 108 -9.10 0.79 21.72
N ASN A 109 -10.25 0.29 22.14
CA ASN A 109 -10.41 -0.82 23.09
C ASN A 109 -10.52 -2.20 22.41
N GLY A 110 -10.39 -2.27 21.08
CA GLY A 110 -10.45 -3.48 20.25
C GLY A 110 -11.85 -3.96 19.89
N GLN A 111 -12.89 -3.28 20.33
CA GLN A 111 -14.26 -3.65 19.95
C GLN A 111 -14.60 -3.17 18.53
N LEU A 112 -15.39 -3.95 17.81
CA LEU A 112 -15.85 -3.62 16.47
C LEU A 112 -16.69 -2.34 16.50
N GLN A 113 -16.34 -1.38 15.66
CA GLN A 113 -17.02 -0.09 15.52
C GLN A 113 -17.90 -0.05 14.28
N ARG A 114 -17.37 -0.55 13.16
CA ARG A 114 -18.01 -0.47 11.87
C ARG A 114 -17.59 -1.63 10.97
N VAL A 115 -18.52 -2.13 10.19
CA VAL A 115 -18.24 -3.02 9.06
C VAL A 115 -18.74 -2.33 7.79
N SER A 116 -17.89 -2.22 6.79
CA SER A 116 -18.24 -1.80 5.45
C SER A 116 -18.13 -2.99 4.51
N ILE A 117 -19.17 -3.28 3.75
CA ILE A 117 -19.17 -4.32 2.72
C ILE A 117 -19.30 -3.63 1.37
N ILE A 118 -18.27 -3.75 0.54
CA ILE A 118 -18.18 -3.08 -0.76
C ILE A 118 -18.26 -4.14 -1.85
N ILE A 119 -19.33 -4.10 -2.64
CA ILE A 119 -19.58 -5.01 -3.77
C ILE A 119 -19.95 -4.14 -4.98
N ASP A 120 -19.20 -4.30 -6.06
CA ASP A 120 -19.40 -3.58 -7.33
C ASP A 120 -19.49 -2.05 -7.18
N GLY A 121 -18.75 -1.50 -6.19
CA GLY A 121 -18.72 -0.09 -5.89
C GLY A 121 -19.87 0.41 -5.00
N VAL A 122 -20.79 -0.45 -4.61
CA VAL A 122 -21.83 -0.15 -3.62
C VAL A 122 -21.32 -0.53 -2.23
N GLU A 123 -21.40 0.42 -1.29
CA GLU A 123 -21.00 0.21 0.09
C GLU A 123 -22.22 0.09 1.01
N LYS A 124 -22.26 -1.00 1.78
CA LYS A 124 -23.21 -1.19 2.90
C LYS A 124 -22.46 -1.09 4.19
N ILE A 125 -22.96 -0.29 5.13
CA ILE A 125 -22.27 0.01 6.39
C ILE A 125 -23.14 -0.40 7.57
N LYS A 126 -22.54 -1.15 8.51
CA LYS A 126 -23.10 -1.44 9.82
C LYS A 126 -22.26 -0.77 10.89
N PHE A 127 -22.89 -0.15 11.86
CA PHE A 127 -22.26 0.47 13.01
C PHE A 127 -22.58 -0.30 14.29
N TYR A 128 -21.62 -0.30 15.21
CA TYR A 128 -21.72 -0.94 16.52
C TYR A 128 -21.30 0.05 17.63
N ASP A 129 -21.98 0.03 18.74
CA ASP A 129 -21.55 0.79 19.91
C ASP A 129 -20.35 0.13 20.62
N LYS A 130 -19.81 0.78 21.66
CA LYS A 130 -18.67 0.26 22.43
C LYS A 130 -18.98 -1.01 23.25
N ASN A 131 -20.23 -1.46 23.27
CA ASN A 131 -20.66 -2.71 23.90
C ASN A 131 -20.90 -3.81 22.86
N GLY A 132 -20.66 -3.53 21.56
CA GLY A 132 -20.85 -4.48 20.46
C GLY A 132 -22.29 -4.58 19.96
N LYS A 133 -23.19 -3.70 20.40
CA LYS A 133 -24.58 -3.68 19.91
C LYS A 133 -24.66 -2.96 18.57
N GLU A 134 -25.30 -3.57 17.57
CA GLU A 134 -25.57 -2.93 16.29
C GLU A 134 -26.50 -1.73 16.45
N ILE A 135 -26.10 -0.57 15.91
CA ILE A 135 -26.82 0.70 16.07
C ILE A 135 -27.60 1.06 14.80
N THR A 136 -26.98 0.92 13.64
CA THR A 136 -27.54 1.39 12.37
C THR A 136 -26.94 0.66 11.18
N MET A 137 -27.78 0.40 10.15
CA MET A 137 -27.33 0.05 8.82
C MET A 137 -27.63 1.22 7.87
N ILE A 138 -26.60 1.70 7.15
CA ILE A 138 -26.74 2.73 6.12
C ILE A 138 -26.36 2.10 4.78
N GLU A 139 -27.26 2.20 3.79
CA GLU A 139 -26.90 1.91 2.41
C GLU A 139 -26.34 3.19 1.78
N GLY A 140 -25.04 3.21 1.51
CA GLY A 140 -24.38 4.29 0.78
C GLY A 140 -24.67 4.14 -0.70
N GLY A 141 -25.44 5.06 -1.28
CA GLY A 141 -25.51 5.20 -2.72
C GLY A 141 -24.15 5.65 -3.24
N GLY A 142 -23.56 4.90 -4.19
CA GLY A 142 -22.32 5.30 -4.84
C GLY A 142 -22.48 6.65 -5.54
N CYS A 143 -21.51 7.54 -5.33
CA CYS A 143 -21.25 8.68 -6.20
C CYS A 143 -20.36 8.26 -7.36
#